data_49529f01b81fdceedc375baf61234e0d
#
_entry.id   49529f01b81fdceedc375baf61234e0d
#
_cell.length_a   1.000
_cell.length_b   1.000
_cell.length_c   1.000
_cell.angle_alpha   90.00
_cell.angle_beta   90.00
_cell.angle_gamma   90.00
#
_symmetry.space_group_name_H-M   'P 1'
#
loop_
_entity.id
_entity.type
_entity.pdbx_description
1 polymer ?
#
loop_
_entity_poly.entity_id
_entity_poly.type
_entity_poly.pdbx_seq_one_letter_code
_entity_poly.pdbx_strand_id
1 'polypeptide(L)'
;MKKTFWAALMLMALTACNEKQEVAKDVVSFDEVLTTRRSVRSYDASKKISEAEVRELLTATQEAPSWANQQPTKYYVAISDEKVAAVQDMVGGNKERIKDAPVLIVSTFERGKSGFFQGNQTNEVGDGWGAYDNGLSNCYLILKARAMGFDTLIMGMRDADSLRTLFNIPENETIMAVISLGYRAGEPNRPERRPLDDIAKFY
;
A
#
# COMPACT_ATOMS: atom_id res chain seq x y z
N MET A 1 9.89 -78.63 -34.62
CA MET A 1 8.86 -77.81 -33.96
C MET A 1 9.59 -76.98 -32.95
N LYS A 2 9.92 -75.72 -33.25
CA LYS A 2 10.56 -74.77 -32.29
C LYS A 2 9.70 -73.54 -32.22
N LYS A 3 9.17 -73.30 -31.04
CA LYS A 3 8.38 -72.12 -30.71
C LYS A 3 9.32 -71.04 -30.21
N THR A 4 9.44 -69.95 -30.95
CA THR A 4 10.17 -68.73 -30.54
C THR A 4 9.26 -67.81 -29.79
N PHE A 5 9.62 -67.52 -28.51
CA PHE A 5 8.98 -66.54 -27.64
C PHE A 5 9.60 -65.17 -27.95
N TRP A 6 8.78 -64.21 -28.35
CA TRP A 6 9.14 -62.77 -28.42
C TRP A 6 8.76 -62.11 -27.09
N ALA A 7 9.78 -61.66 -26.35
CA ALA A 7 9.61 -60.81 -25.19
C ALA A 7 9.61 -59.35 -25.63
N ALA A 8 8.47 -58.68 -25.54
CA ALA A 8 8.37 -57.24 -25.75
C ALA A 8 8.81 -56.51 -24.47
N LEU A 9 9.95 -55.82 -24.58
CA LEU A 9 10.48 -54.96 -23.53
C LEU A 9 9.74 -53.60 -23.57
N MET A 10 8.81 -53.39 -22.63
CA MET A 10 8.06 -52.13 -22.50
C MET A 10 8.90 -51.14 -21.69
N LEU A 11 9.54 -50.19 -22.39
CA LEU A 11 10.31 -49.11 -21.79
C LEU A 11 9.34 -48.05 -21.29
N MET A 12 8.99 -48.04 -19.97
CA MET A 12 8.29 -46.94 -19.35
C MET A 12 9.24 -45.76 -19.16
N ALA A 13 9.06 -44.74 -19.97
CA ALA A 13 9.68 -43.43 -19.74
C ALA A 13 8.95 -42.76 -18.58
N LEU A 14 9.57 -42.75 -17.42
CA LEU A 14 9.17 -41.91 -16.29
C LEU A 14 9.54 -40.45 -16.63
N THR A 15 8.61 -39.70 -17.20
CA THR A 15 8.69 -38.24 -17.23
C THR A 15 8.47 -37.74 -15.81
N ALA A 16 9.55 -37.48 -15.10
CA ALA A 16 9.48 -36.73 -13.84
C ALA A 16 9.03 -35.31 -14.16
N CYS A 17 7.75 -35.00 -13.94
CA CYS A 17 7.28 -33.63 -13.83
C CYS A 17 7.98 -33.02 -12.63
N ASN A 18 8.93 -32.15 -12.91
CA ASN A 18 9.57 -31.28 -11.91
C ASN A 18 8.57 -30.16 -11.61
N GLU A 19 7.52 -30.45 -10.83
CA GLU A 19 6.68 -29.42 -10.24
C GLU A 19 7.60 -28.62 -9.32
N LYS A 20 7.93 -27.40 -9.75
CA LYS A 20 8.46 -26.40 -8.82
C LYS A 20 7.40 -26.26 -7.72
N GLN A 21 7.67 -26.82 -6.56
CA GLN A 21 6.94 -26.48 -5.34
C GLN A 21 7.10 -24.97 -5.17
N GLU A 22 6.08 -24.19 -5.57
CA GLU A 22 5.91 -22.85 -5.06
C GLU A 22 5.78 -23.02 -3.54
N VAL A 23 6.79 -22.55 -2.83
CA VAL A 23 6.74 -22.42 -1.38
C VAL A 23 5.54 -21.53 -1.13
N ALA A 24 4.45 -22.11 -0.62
CA ALA A 24 3.26 -21.37 -0.25
C ALA A 24 3.74 -20.28 0.73
N LYS A 25 3.72 -19.01 0.29
CA LYS A 25 3.92 -17.88 1.20
C LYS A 25 2.88 -18.04 2.30
N ASP A 26 3.29 -18.14 3.55
CA ASP A 26 2.37 -18.19 4.67
C ASP A 26 1.38 -17.02 4.53
N VAL A 27 0.11 -17.37 4.30
CA VAL A 27 -0.94 -16.37 4.09
C VAL A 27 -1.24 -15.74 5.45
N VAL A 28 -0.75 -14.52 5.65
CA VAL A 28 -1.05 -13.73 6.85
C VAL A 28 -2.55 -13.51 6.94
N SER A 29 -3.18 -13.87 8.05
CA SER A 29 -4.62 -13.69 8.23
C SER A 29 -4.99 -12.20 8.31
N PHE A 30 -6.22 -11.86 7.93
CA PHE A 30 -6.70 -10.48 8.02
C PHE A 30 -6.64 -9.94 9.45
N ASP A 31 -7.02 -10.75 10.45
CA ASP A 31 -6.94 -10.36 11.86
C ASP A 31 -5.50 -10.12 12.32
N GLU A 32 -4.56 -10.89 11.83
CA GLU A 32 -3.14 -10.67 12.09
C GLU A 32 -2.67 -9.35 11.46
N VAL A 33 -3.05 -9.07 10.23
CA VAL A 33 -2.75 -7.78 9.58
C VAL A 33 -3.28 -6.61 10.41
N LEU A 34 -4.55 -6.65 10.83
CA LEU A 34 -5.17 -5.61 11.66
C LEU A 34 -4.44 -5.41 12.99
N THR A 35 -4.07 -6.51 13.65
CA THR A 35 -3.49 -6.48 14.98
C THR A 35 -1.98 -6.21 15.00
N THR A 36 -1.26 -6.43 13.89
CA THR A 36 0.20 -6.24 13.78
C THR A 36 0.63 -5.01 12.99
N ARG A 37 -0.27 -4.41 12.17
CA ARG A 37 0.03 -3.15 11.49
C ARG A 37 0.33 -2.03 12.49
N ARG A 38 1.42 -1.30 12.25
CA ARG A 38 1.87 -0.17 13.08
C ARG A 38 2.27 1.02 12.19
N SER A 39 2.31 2.21 12.79
CA SER A 39 3.02 3.36 12.24
C SER A 39 4.50 3.22 12.56
N VAL A 40 5.30 2.82 11.57
CA VAL A 40 6.72 2.51 11.74
C VAL A 40 7.57 3.75 11.50
N ARG A 41 8.58 3.96 12.34
CA ARG A 41 9.45 5.14 12.34
C ARG A 41 10.95 4.79 12.33
N SER A 42 11.27 3.56 11.91
CA SER A 42 12.63 3.09 11.70
C SER A 42 12.60 1.95 10.71
N TYR A 43 13.37 2.03 9.65
CA TYR A 43 13.36 1.09 8.54
C TYR A 43 14.73 0.40 8.42
N ASP A 44 14.71 -0.80 7.84
CA ASP A 44 15.91 -1.58 7.53
C ASP A 44 16.52 -1.10 6.21
N ALA A 45 17.59 -0.32 6.28
CA ALA A 45 18.28 0.27 5.13
C ALA A 45 18.85 -0.78 4.15
N SER A 46 19.05 -2.03 4.61
CA SER A 46 19.59 -3.10 3.78
C SER A 46 18.55 -3.70 2.81
N LYS A 47 17.26 -3.45 3.07
CA LYS A 47 16.16 -4.02 2.29
C LYS A 47 15.60 -3.00 1.31
N LYS A 48 15.42 -3.43 0.09
CA LYS A 48 14.81 -2.62 -0.98
C LYS A 48 13.43 -3.18 -1.33
N ILE A 49 12.63 -2.36 -1.96
CA ILE A 49 11.30 -2.71 -2.50
C ILE A 49 11.36 -2.41 -3.99
N SER A 50 10.97 -3.37 -4.80
CA SER A 50 10.93 -3.23 -6.26
C SER A 50 9.71 -2.44 -6.73
N GLU A 51 9.79 -1.84 -7.92
CA GLU A 51 8.63 -1.21 -8.55
C GLU A 51 7.47 -2.20 -8.76
N ALA A 52 7.75 -3.47 -9.05
CA ALA A 52 6.73 -4.50 -9.20
C ALA A 52 5.95 -4.73 -7.91
N GLU A 53 6.62 -4.78 -6.76
CA GLU A 53 5.97 -4.90 -5.45
C GLU A 53 5.14 -3.65 -5.11
N VAL A 54 5.62 -2.46 -5.45
CA VAL A 54 4.84 -1.21 -5.27
C VAL A 54 3.61 -1.22 -6.17
N ARG A 55 3.71 -1.70 -7.41
CA ARG A 55 2.56 -1.85 -8.32
C ARG A 55 1.54 -2.84 -7.78
N GLU A 56 1.97 -4.00 -7.29
CA GLU A 56 1.08 -4.97 -6.62
C GLU A 56 0.36 -4.33 -5.43
N LEU A 57 1.10 -3.59 -4.59
CA LEU A 57 0.55 -2.87 -3.46
C LEU A 57 -0.54 -1.86 -3.89
N LEU A 58 -0.24 -1.03 -4.88
CA LEU A 58 -1.15 0.02 -5.35
C LEU A 58 -2.38 -0.56 -6.08
N THR A 59 -2.24 -1.71 -6.75
CA THR A 59 -3.37 -2.41 -7.37
C THR A 59 -4.44 -2.75 -6.33
N ALA A 60 -4.05 -3.14 -5.11
CA ALA A 60 -5.01 -3.42 -4.05
C ALA A 60 -5.81 -2.17 -3.61
N THR A 61 -5.31 -0.96 -3.81
CA THR A 61 -6.03 0.27 -3.49
C THR A 61 -7.20 0.55 -4.42
N GLN A 62 -7.23 -0.07 -5.61
CA GLN A 62 -8.32 0.06 -6.58
C GLN A 62 -9.61 -0.62 -6.09
N GLU A 63 -9.50 -1.57 -5.16
CA GLU A 63 -10.64 -2.24 -4.53
C GLU A 63 -11.29 -1.39 -3.41
N ALA A 64 -10.71 -0.25 -3.06
CA ALA A 64 -11.29 0.63 -2.06
C ALA A 64 -12.58 1.28 -2.57
N PRO A 65 -13.67 1.28 -1.78
CA PRO A 65 -14.88 1.98 -2.18
C PRO A 65 -14.66 3.50 -2.23
N SER A 66 -15.44 4.18 -3.05
CA SER A 66 -15.49 5.63 -3.10
C SER A 66 -16.91 6.15 -3.34
N TRP A 67 -17.16 7.40 -3.00
CA TRP A 67 -18.45 8.03 -3.23
C TRP A 67 -18.87 7.89 -4.69
N ALA A 68 -20.02 7.26 -4.93
CA ALA A 68 -20.55 6.95 -6.27
C ALA A 68 -19.49 6.38 -7.25
N ASN A 69 -18.54 5.62 -6.73
CA ASN A 69 -17.42 5.04 -7.48
C ASN A 69 -16.58 6.09 -8.26
N GLN A 70 -16.41 7.28 -7.71
CA GLN A 70 -15.68 8.38 -8.36
C GLN A 70 -14.15 8.18 -8.38
N GLN A 71 -13.60 7.33 -7.50
CA GLN A 71 -12.19 6.95 -7.47
C GLN A 71 -11.23 8.17 -7.52
N PRO A 72 -11.38 9.16 -6.62
CA PRO A 72 -10.67 10.43 -6.70
C PRO A 72 -9.19 10.33 -6.32
N THR A 73 -8.78 9.23 -5.65
CA THR A 73 -7.44 9.07 -5.11
C THR A 73 -6.40 8.87 -6.20
N LYS A 74 -5.25 9.57 -6.05
CA LYS A 74 -4.05 9.42 -6.89
C LYS A 74 -2.82 9.20 -6.00
N TYR A 75 -1.81 8.55 -6.57
CA TYR A 75 -0.54 8.27 -5.90
C TYR A 75 0.62 8.67 -6.78
N TYR A 76 1.61 9.36 -6.18
CA TYR A 76 2.87 9.73 -6.82
C TYR A 76 4.00 9.06 -6.03
N VAL A 77 4.79 8.23 -6.70
CA VAL A 77 5.74 7.33 -6.05
C VAL A 77 7.17 7.80 -6.26
N ALA A 78 7.88 8.07 -5.17
CA ALA A 78 9.32 8.22 -5.14
C ALA A 78 9.95 6.86 -4.85
N ILE A 79 10.71 6.30 -5.81
CA ILE A 79 11.41 5.02 -5.69
C ILE A 79 12.89 5.13 -6.08
N SER A 80 13.31 6.11 -6.88
CA SER A 80 14.72 6.39 -7.07
C SER A 80 15.31 7.07 -5.84
N ASP A 81 16.58 6.81 -5.54
CA ASP A 81 17.26 7.40 -4.38
C ASP A 81 17.18 8.95 -4.41
N GLU A 82 17.29 9.56 -5.58
CA GLU A 82 17.16 11.02 -5.78
C GLU A 82 15.76 11.51 -5.37
N LYS A 83 14.69 10.87 -5.87
CA LYS A 83 13.30 11.27 -5.57
C LYS A 83 12.94 11.01 -4.11
N VAL A 84 13.41 9.89 -3.54
CA VAL A 84 13.24 9.59 -2.11
C VAL A 84 13.90 10.65 -1.25
N ALA A 85 15.16 11.03 -1.52
CA ALA A 85 15.87 12.06 -0.78
C ALA A 85 15.15 13.42 -0.88
N ALA A 86 14.68 13.80 -2.07
CA ALA A 86 13.94 15.05 -2.25
C ALA A 86 12.64 15.08 -1.42
N VAL A 87 11.86 14.00 -1.40
CA VAL A 87 10.62 13.93 -0.61
C VAL A 87 10.92 13.90 0.90
N GLN A 88 12.03 13.28 1.33
CA GLN A 88 12.45 13.29 2.73
C GLN A 88 12.65 14.71 3.26
N ASP A 89 13.15 15.63 2.44
CA ASP A 89 13.32 17.05 2.80
C ASP A 89 11.99 17.80 2.96
N MET A 90 10.90 17.24 2.41
CA MET A 90 9.59 17.89 2.37
C MET A 90 8.62 17.41 3.48
N VAL A 91 9.07 16.55 4.41
CA VAL A 91 8.21 16.01 5.49
C VAL A 91 8.55 16.55 6.89
N GLY A 92 9.32 17.64 6.95
CA GLY A 92 9.66 18.34 8.18
C GLY A 92 10.29 17.40 9.22
N GLY A 93 9.82 17.47 10.47
CA GLY A 93 10.37 16.69 11.59
C GLY A 93 10.22 15.15 11.47
N ASN A 94 9.59 14.65 10.38
CA ASN A 94 9.55 13.21 10.12
C ASN A 94 10.76 12.71 9.33
N LYS A 95 11.60 13.58 8.78
CA LYS A 95 12.76 13.20 7.95
C LYS A 95 13.60 12.10 8.59
N GLU A 96 14.07 12.29 9.82
CA GLU A 96 14.90 11.32 10.52
C GLU A 96 14.20 9.98 10.80
N ARG A 97 12.84 10.00 10.91
CA ARG A 97 12.04 8.80 11.16
C ARG A 97 11.92 7.90 9.93
N ILE A 98 12.11 8.47 8.74
CA ILE A 98 11.90 7.77 7.47
C ILE A 98 13.16 7.73 6.60
N LYS A 99 14.32 8.15 7.12
CA LYS A 99 15.57 8.27 6.36
C LYS A 99 15.99 7.00 5.61
N ASP A 100 15.64 5.83 6.17
CA ASP A 100 15.98 4.52 5.63
C ASP A 100 14.80 3.85 4.89
N ALA A 101 13.68 4.57 4.71
CA ALA A 101 12.55 4.04 3.94
C ALA A 101 12.89 4.04 2.43
N PRO A 102 12.83 2.90 1.74
CA PRO A 102 13.22 2.81 0.33
C PRO A 102 12.20 3.42 -0.64
N VAL A 103 10.95 3.64 -0.20
CA VAL A 103 9.88 4.20 -1.04
C VAL A 103 9.06 5.21 -0.25
N LEU A 104 8.74 6.33 -0.90
CA LEU A 104 7.81 7.35 -0.38
C LEU A 104 6.69 7.58 -1.38
N ILE A 105 5.45 7.61 -0.91
CA ILE A 105 4.25 7.71 -1.73
C ILE A 105 3.48 8.97 -1.32
N VAL A 106 3.31 9.91 -2.24
CA VAL A 106 2.44 11.07 -2.04
C VAL A 106 1.02 10.66 -2.40
N SER A 107 0.09 10.83 -1.46
CA SER A 107 -1.33 10.51 -1.63
C SER A 107 -2.13 11.78 -1.80
N THR A 108 -2.93 11.84 -2.88
CA THR A 108 -3.77 12.98 -3.24
C THR A 108 -5.19 12.54 -3.55
N PHE A 109 -6.10 13.50 -3.65
CA PHE A 109 -7.41 13.29 -4.27
C PHE A 109 -7.79 14.45 -5.19
N GLU A 110 -8.54 14.15 -6.24
CA GLU A 110 -9.13 15.15 -7.14
C GLU A 110 -10.32 15.83 -6.46
N ARG A 111 -10.28 17.18 -6.37
CA ARG A 111 -11.40 18.00 -5.87
C ARG A 111 -12.57 18.01 -6.85
N GLY A 112 -13.77 18.23 -6.33
CA GLY A 112 -15.00 18.33 -7.14
C GLY A 112 -15.48 17.00 -7.73
N LYS A 113 -14.91 15.87 -7.29
CA LYS A 113 -15.33 14.50 -7.68
C LYS A 113 -16.31 13.94 -6.65
N SER A 114 -15.76 13.38 -5.57
CA SER A 114 -16.58 12.81 -4.49
C SER A 114 -17.31 13.90 -3.73
N GLY A 115 -18.60 13.66 -3.46
CA GLY A 115 -19.48 14.65 -2.85
C GLY A 115 -20.13 15.62 -3.84
N PHE A 116 -19.92 15.43 -5.16
CA PHE A 116 -20.50 16.27 -6.20
C PHE A 116 -21.29 15.44 -7.22
N PHE A 117 -22.39 16.01 -7.73
CA PHE A 117 -23.16 15.44 -8.80
C PHE A 117 -23.42 16.50 -9.86
N GLN A 118 -23.04 16.24 -11.11
CA GLN A 118 -23.12 17.20 -12.22
C GLN A 118 -22.48 18.57 -11.88
N GLY A 119 -21.38 18.55 -11.15
CA GLY A 119 -20.64 19.74 -10.74
C GLY A 119 -21.21 20.46 -9.50
N ASN A 120 -22.35 19.99 -8.95
CA ASN A 120 -22.96 20.59 -7.77
C ASN A 120 -22.64 19.79 -6.50
N GLN A 121 -22.29 20.50 -5.43
CA GLN A 121 -22.09 19.88 -4.13
C GLN A 121 -23.39 19.25 -3.61
N THR A 122 -23.36 17.98 -3.18
CA THR A 122 -24.54 17.21 -2.79
C THR A 122 -24.95 17.38 -1.34
N ASN A 123 -24.01 17.78 -0.46
CA ASN A 123 -24.26 18.09 0.95
C ASN A 123 -23.12 18.97 1.49
N GLU A 124 -23.20 19.33 2.77
CA GLU A 124 -22.28 20.25 3.47
C GLU A 124 -20.83 19.78 3.54
N VAL A 125 -20.57 18.48 3.33
CA VAL A 125 -19.22 17.90 3.42
C VAL A 125 -18.36 18.27 2.20
N GLY A 126 -18.97 18.37 1.00
CA GLY A 126 -18.26 18.75 -0.23
C GLY A 126 -17.01 17.91 -0.50
N ASP A 127 -15.87 18.57 -0.74
CA ASP A 127 -14.57 17.91 -0.95
C ASP A 127 -14.07 17.06 0.24
N GLY A 128 -14.71 17.18 1.41
CA GLY A 128 -14.45 16.27 2.53
C GLY A 128 -14.72 14.80 2.17
N TRP A 129 -15.65 14.53 1.22
CA TRP A 129 -15.85 13.19 0.68
C TRP A 129 -14.64 12.67 -0.09
N GLY A 130 -13.94 13.54 -0.82
CA GLY A 130 -12.69 13.19 -1.47
C GLY A 130 -11.59 12.82 -0.46
N ALA A 131 -11.51 13.55 0.65
CA ALA A 131 -10.59 13.23 1.75
C ALA A 131 -10.97 11.91 2.45
N TYR A 132 -12.29 11.65 2.63
CA TYR A 132 -12.79 10.39 3.20
C TYR A 132 -12.42 9.20 2.30
N ASP A 133 -12.68 9.27 1.00
CA ASP A 133 -12.34 8.23 0.01
C ASP A 133 -10.84 7.99 -0.07
N ASN A 134 -10.03 9.07 0.00
CA ASN A 134 -8.57 8.96 0.07
C ASN A 134 -8.13 8.22 1.34
N GLY A 135 -8.77 8.46 2.48
CA GLY A 135 -8.53 7.71 3.71
C GLY A 135 -8.85 6.22 3.57
N LEU A 136 -9.94 5.87 2.87
CA LEU A 136 -10.29 4.46 2.57
C LEU A 136 -9.23 3.81 1.68
N SER A 137 -8.84 4.44 0.56
CA SER A 137 -7.77 3.94 -0.31
C SER A 137 -6.46 3.76 0.44
N ASN A 138 -6.06 4.73 1.28
CA ASN A 138 -4.86 4.63 2.10
C ASN A 138 -4.97 3.51 3.16
N CYS A 139 -6.17 3.21 3.66
CA CYS A 139 -6.38 2.06 4.53
C CYS A 139 -6.08 0.74 3.81
N TYR A 140 -6.60 0.55 2.59
CA TYR A 140 -6.27 -0.60 1.76
C TYR A 140 -4.76 -0.71 1.51
N LEU A 141 -4.10 0.40 1.18
CA LEU A 141 -2.65 0.46 0.99
C LEU A 141 -1.90 -0.06 2.22
N ILE A 142 -2.17 0.49 3.40
CA ILE A 142 -1.40 0.14 4.61
C ILE A 142 -1.67 -1.29 5.12
N LEU A 143 -2.88 -1.81 4.90
CA LEU A 143 -3.22 -3.20 5.24
C LEU A 143 -2.57 -4.17 4.24
N LYS A 144 -2.65 -3.89 2.93
CA LYS A 144 -1.96 -4.71 1.91
C LYS A 144 -0.45 -4.68 2.10
N ALA A 145 0.15 -3.52 2.41
CA ALA A 145 1.56 -3.40 2.73
C ALA A 145 1.94 -4.37 3.87
N ARG A 146 1.16 -4.38 4.96
CA ARG A 146 1.40 -5.29 6.09
C ARG A 146 1.24 -6.75 5.70
N ALA A 147 0.25 -7.09 4.90
CA ALA A 147 0.05 -8.46 4.37
C ALA A 147 1.22 -8.92 3.49
N MET A 148 1.89 -7.99 2.79
CA MET A 148 3.11 -8.24 2.00
C MET A 148 4.39 -8.26 2.83
N GLY A 149 4.32 -8.01 4.16
CA GLY A 149 5.48 -7.94 5.05
C GLY A 149 6.14 -6.57 5.13
N PHE A 150 5.55 -5.55 4.48
CA PHE A 150 6.01 -4.17 4.57
C PHE A 150 5.34 -3.41 5.72
N ASP A 151 5.90 -2.27 6.04
CA ASP A 151 5.37 -1.34 7.04
C ASP A 151 5.34 0.08 6.50
N THR A 152 4.49 0.90 7.12
CA THR A 152 4.22 2.25 6.65
C THR A 152 4.16 3.27 7.79
N LEU A 153 4.35 4.56 7.43
CA LEU A 153 3.99 5.70 8.25
C LEU A 153 3.25 6.72 7.38
N ILE A 154 2.03 7.07 7.77
CA ILE A 154 1.29 8.18 7.13
C ILE A 154 1.68 9.49 7.83
N MET A 155 2.12 10.48 7.04
CA MET A 155 2.61 11.76 7.51
C MET A 155 1.76 12.90 6.92
N GLY A 156 1.06 13.62 7.78
CA GLY A 156 0.32 14.83 7.40
C GLY A 156 1.22 16.08 7.34
N MET A 157 2.34 16.10 8.08
CA MET A 157 3.32 17.18 8.00
C MET A 157 4.11 17.02 6.70
N ARG A 158 3.94 17.96 5.79
CA ARG A 158 4.56 17.98 4.46
C ARG A 158 4.58 19.39 3.88
N ASP A 159 5.50 19.64 2.98
CA ASP A 159 5.51 20.81 2.11
C ASP A 159 4.75 20.47 0.81
N ALA A 160 3.48 20.90 0.75
CA ALA A 160 2.61 20.56 -0.37
C ALA A 160 3.03 21.24 -1.69
N ASP A 161 3.53 22.45 -1.64
CA ASP A 161 3.92 23.23 -2.84
C ASP A 161 5.18 22.63 -3.49
N SER A 162 6.17 22.27 -2.67
CA SER A 162 7.37 21.58 -3.15
C SER A 162 7.05 20.20 -3.72
N LEU A 163 6.17 19.43 -3.09
CA LEU A 163 5.72 18.13 -3.61
C LEU A 163 4.97 18.28 -4.93
N ARG A 164 4.10 19.29 -5.05
CA ARG A 164 3.37 19.61 -6.28
C ARG A 164 4.33 19.88 -7.43
N THR A 165 5.34 20.69 -7.19
CA THR A 165 6.38 21.01 -8.18
C THR A 165 7.18 19.76 -8.55
N LEU A 166 7.64 18.97 -7.57
CA LEU A 166 8.49 17.79 -7.77
C LEU A 166 7.85 16.72 -8.65
N PHE A 167 6.52 16.52 -8.52
CA PHE A 167 5.77 15.49 -9.23
C PHE A 167 4.83 16.03 -10.31
N ASN A 168 4.81 17.33 -10.57
CA ASN A 168 3.86 18.00 -11.47
C ASN A 168 2.40 17.65 -11.14
N ILE A 169 2.05 17.67 -9.85
CA ILE A 169 0.70 17.33 -9.37
C ILE A 169 -0.27 18.44 -9.81
N PRO A 170 -1.38 18.08 -10.48
CA PRO A 170 -2.38 19.04 -10.93
C PRO A 170 -2.95 19.92 -9.80
N GLU A 171 -3.29 21.18 -10.13
CA GLU A 171 -3.83 22.13 -9.15
C GLU A 171 -5.18 21.71 -8.58
N ASN A 172 -5.98 20.92 -9.30
CA ASN A 172 -7.24 20.38 -8.83
C ASN A 172 -7.07 19.21 -7.86
N GLU A 173 -5.85 18.75 -7.56
CA GLU A 173 -5.60 17.71 -6.57
C GLU A 173 -5.19 18.31 -5.22
N THR A 174 -5.79 17.80 -4.15
CA THR A 174 -5.37 18.09 -2.78
C THR A 174 -4.36 17.03 -2.32
N ILE A 175 -3.15 17.47 -1.94
CA ILE A 175 -2.12 16.60 -1.37
C ILE A 175 -2.49 16.32 0.09
N MET A 176 -2.80 15.06 0.43
CA MET A 176 -3.26 14.68 1.77
C MET A 176 -2.12 14.25 2.68
N ALA A 177 -1.25 13.37 2.21
CA ALA A 177 -0.20 12.80 3.03
C ALA A 177 0.99 12.34 2.20
N VAL A 178 2.14 12.18 2.86
CA VAL A 178 3.24 11.35 2.39
C VAL A 178 3.23 10.06 3.21
N ILE A 179 3.32 8.91 2.55
CA ILE A 179 3.33 7.59 3.16
C ILE A 179 4.69 6.97 2.88
N SER A 180 5.45 6.67 3.94
CA SER A 180 6.68 5.87 3.79
C SER A 180 6.34 4.39 3.73
N LEU A 181 7.11 3.64 2.95
CA LEU A 181 7.00 2.21 2.77
C LEU A 181 8.38 1.56 2.88
N GLY A 182 8.49 0.51 3.70
CA GLY A 182 9.75 -0.20 3.94
C GLY A 182 9.56 -1.39 4.85
N TYR A 183 10.66 -2.04 5.22
CA TYR A 183 10.69 -3.08 6.24
C TYR A 183 11.05 -2.45 7.59
N ARG A 184 10.33 -2.80 8.67
CA ARG A 184 10.65 -2.30 10.00
C ARG A 184 12.03 -2.78 10.45
N ALA A 185 12.81 -1.88 11.08
CA ALA A 185 14.12 -2.23 11.68
C ALA A 185 13.99 -2.85 13.07
N GLY A 186 12.82 -2.76 13.70
CA GLY A 186 12.53 -3.30 15.03
C GLY A 186 11.03 -3.31 15.30
N GLU A 187 10.60 -3.88 16.42
CA GLU A 187 9.19 -3.97 16.77
C GLU A 187 8.68 -2.64 17.35
N PRO A 188 7.73 -1.97 16.69
CA PRO A 188 7.19 -0.70 17.16
C PRO A 188 6.18 -0.91 18.29
N ASN A 189 6.10 0.05 19.22
CA ASN A 189 5.11 0.04 20.29
C ASN A 189 3.68 0.01 19.72
N ARG A 190 2.78 -0.67 20.45
CA ARG A 190 1.34 -0.66 20.21
C ARG A 190 0.66 0.32 21.19
N PRO A 191 0.26 1.51 20.76
CA PRO A 191 -0.52 2.41 21.61
C PRO A 191 -1.86 1.77 22.00
N GLU A 192 -2.32 2.05 23.20
CA GLU A 192 -3.65 1.66 23.66
C GLU A 192 -4.75 2.19 22.75
N ARG A 193 -5.87 1.50 22.73
CA ARG A 193 -7.08 1.92 22.02
C ARG A 193 -8.11 2.37 23.04
N ARG A 194 -8.93 3.35 22.65
CA ARG A 194 -10.08 3.74 23.47
C ARG A 194 -11.02 2.57 23.64
N PRO A 195 -11.72 2.45 24.77
CA PRO A 195 -12.80 1.49 24.94
C PRO A 195 -13.86 1.63 23.85
N LEU A 196 -14.53 0.52 23.52
CA LEU A 196 -15.57 0.53 22.49
C LEU A 196 -16.70 1.53 22.81
N ASP A 197 -17.09 1.62 24.09
CA ASP A 197 -18.18 2.49 24.54
C ASP A 197 -17.89 4.00 24.38
N ASP A 198 -16.61 4.37 24.19
CA ASP A 198 -16.24 5.75 23.88
C ASP A 198 -16.51 6.12 22.42
N ILE A 199 -16.54 5.13 21.53
CA ILE A 199 -16.59 5.34 20.07
C ILE A 199 -17.89 4.81 19.44
N ALA A 200 -18.66 3.98 20.14
CA ALA A 200 -19.91 3.40 19.65
C ALA A 200 -21.04 3.57 20.69
N LYS A 201 -22.23 3.90 20.21
CA LYS A 201 -23.46 3.93 21.03
C LYS A 201 -24.47 3.02 20.38
N PHE A 202 -25.10 2.17 21.19
CA PHE A 202 -26.14 1.22 20.79
C PHE A 202 -27.48 1.72 21.32
N TYR A 203 -28.48 1.84 20.45
CA TYR A 203 -29.81 2.32 20.77
C TYR A 203 -30.87 1.26 20.49
#